data_bd3f14360c0eed1a48cf8ebd7280127c
#
_entry.id   bd3f14360c0eed1a48cf8ebd7280127c
#
_cell.length_a   1.000
_cell.length_b   1.000
_cell.length_c   1.000
_cell.angle_alpha   90.00
_cell.angle_beta   90.00
_cell.angle_gamma   90.00
#
_symmetry.space_group_name_H-M   'P 1'
#
loop_
_entity.id
_entity.type
_entity.pdbx_description
1 polymer ?
#
loop_
_entity_poly.entity_id
_entity_poly.type
_entity_poly.pdbx_seq_one_letter_code
_entity_poly.pdbx_strand_id
1 'polypeptide(L)'
;MEQKNYRYETLQVHAGLTPDEPTGARGVAIYPTAAYRFRSCDHAARLFELSEAGNIYTRLQNPTTSAFEQRIAALYGGVGALAVSSGMSAILLTVLSLASAGDNIVTSPHLYGGTYNQFRITLRNLGIDCRIAPAETPEAFGQLIDGRTRALYVESMGNPTCAVPDLEGLGALARQRDIPFVVDNTFGAAGYLCNPFHWGANIVVDSATKWINGHGTAMGGVIVDGGNYDWSNGKFPQIDGPSEGYHGLNLHQAFGRAAFIVKCRVDGLRDLGCCPSPFDSYLMLLGLETLSLRVRHEVESTWKLAEYCRSHPKVERVSFVGFDSHPSCANARKYYRFGSSAVFAIELKGTLESTVRFVESLHLAANMTMIGDSITVVTHPASTTHKQLGEADLAAAGITPTLLRISPGLEDPDDLIEDFEQAFTHVG
;
A
#
# COMPACT_ATOMS: atom_id res chain seq x y z
N MET A 1 -29.09 -3.22 -14.59
CA MET A 1 -28.39 -2.13 -15.33
C MET A 1 -27.01 -2.64 -15.66
N GLU A 2 -26.62 -2.68 -16.94
CA GLU A 2 -25.24 -2.95 -17.32
C GLU A 2 -24.32 -1.98 -16.56
N GLN A 3 -23.35 -2.50 -15.83
CA GLN A 3 -22.42 -1.70 -15.05
C GLN A 3 -21.53 -0.94 -16.04
N LYS A 4 -21.84 0.34 -16.27
CA LYS A 4 -21.07 1.21 -17.14
C LYS A 4 -19.65 1.34 -16.59
N ASN A 5 -18.65 1.04 -17.42
CA ASN A 5 -17.24 1.12 -17.03
C ASN A 5 -16.83 2.60 -16.96
N TYR A 6 -16.94 3.21 -15.77
CA TYR A 6 -16.53 4.58 -15.55
C TYR A 6 -15.01 4.69 -15.41
N ARG A 7 -14.46 5.88 -15.73
CA ARG A 7 -13.04 6.20 -15.55
C ARG A 7 -12.74 6.46 -14.07
N TYR A 8 -11.46 6.41 -13.73
CA TYR A 8 -10.95 6.57 -12.35
C TYR A 8 -11.54 7.80 -11.65
N GLU A 9 -11.47 8.97 -12.31
CA GLU A 9 -11.92 10.24 -11.75
C GLU A 9 -13.44 10.28 -11.44
N THR A 10 -14.24 9.50 -12.15
CA THR A 10 -15.66 9.32 -11.85
C THR A 10 -15.85 8.31 -10.71
N LEU A 11 -15.11 7.21 -10.74
CA LEU A 11 -15.19 6.17 -9.71
C LEU A 11 -14.77 6.71 -8.32
N GLN A 12 -13.73 7.56 -8.26
CA GLN A 12 -13.25 8.11 -6.98
C GLN A 12 -14.30 8.93 -6.21
N VAL A 13 -15.30 9.48 -6.89
CA VAL A 13 -16.38 10.28 -6.28
C VAL A 13 -17.72 9.56 -6.19
N HIS A 14 -17.95 8.51 -6.99
CA HIS A 14 -19.25 7.84 -7.08
C HIS A 14 -19.26 6.40 -6.58
N ALA A 15 -18.16 5.66 -6.68
CA ALA A 15 -18.16 4.26 -6.27
C ALA A 15 -18.36 4.13 -4.76
N GLY A 16 -19.14 3.11 -4.33
CA GLY A 16 -19.49 2.90 -2.93
C GLY A 16 -20.46 3.95 -2.35
N LEU A 17 -20.95 4.88 -3.17
CA LEU A 17 -21.93 5.87 -2.71
C LEU A 17 -23.35 5.34 -2.99
N THR A 18 -24.07 5.04 -1.92
CA THR A 18 -25.50 4.72 -1.96
C THR A 18 -26.25 5.87 -1.28
N PRO A 19 -27.19 6.53 -1.94
CA PRO A 19 -28.02 7.56 -1.31
C PRO A 19 -28.75 6.99 -0.08
N ASP A 20 -28.80 7.79 0.98
CA ASP A 20 -29.57 7.42 2.18
C ASP A 20 -31.07 7.60 1.88
N GLU A 21 -31.79 6.50 1.61
CA GLU A 21 -33.20 6.55 1.23
C GLU A 21 -34.10 7.30 2.23
N PRO A 22 -33.90 7.15 3.57
CA PRO A 22 -34.76 7.83 4.53
C PRO A 22 -34.62 9.35 4.53
N THR A 23 -33.42 9.89 4.29
CA THR A 23 -33.13 11.33 4.40
C THR A 23 -32.80 12.00 3.11
N GLY A 24 -32.44 11.24 2.07
CA GLY A 24 -31.91 11.77 0.80
C GLY A 24 -30.51 12.36 0.93
N ALA A 25 -29.78 12.09 2.01
CA ALA A 25 -28.44 12.61 2.23
C ALA A 25 -27.47 12.12 1.14
N ARG A 26 -26.71 13.06 0.56
CA ARG A 26 -25.69 12.75 -0.46
C ARG A 26 -24.46 12.08 0.14
N GLY A 27 -24.02 12.52 1.33
CA GLY A 27 -22.82 12.03 1.98
C GLY A 27 -23.01 10.64 2.57
N VAL A 28 -21.93 9.86 2.65
CA VAL A 28 -21.93 8.58 3.39
C VAL A 28 -22.15 8.86 4.87
N ALA A 29 -23.13 8.20 5.49
CA ALA A 29 -23.38 8.35 6.92
C ALA A 29 -22.24 7.69 7.73
N ILE A 30 -21.87 8.30 8.87
CA ILE A 30 -20.94 7.72 9.82
C ILE A 30 -21.72 6.92 10.85
N TYR A 31 -21.42 5.61 10.94
CA TYR A 31 -22.06 4.69 11.90
C TYR A 31 -21.11 4.37 13.08
N PRO A 32 -21.05 5.22 14.12
CA PRO A 32 -20.20 5.01 15.30
C PRO A 32 -20.87 4.02 16.25
N THR A 33 -21.02 2.77 15.83
CA THR A 33 -21.63 1.70 16.61
C THR A 33 -20.75 0.47 16.66
N ALA A 34 -20.73 -0.24 17.78
CA ALA A 34 -20.02 -1.51 17.91
C ALA A 34 -20.81 -2.70 17.38
N ALA A 35 -22.14 -2.73 17.60
CA ALA A 35 -23.00 -3.88 17.31
C ALA A 35 -24.28 -3.46 16.60
N TYR A 36 -24.93 -4.43 15.97
CA TYR A 36 -26.16 -4.25 15.21
C TYR A 36 -27.26 -5.17 15.74
N ARG A 37 -28.51 -4.67 15.70
CA ARG A 37 -29.68 -5.43 16.18
C ARG A 37 -30.13 -6.42 15.10
N PHE A 38 -30.27 -7.68 15.48
CA PHE A 38 -30.84 -8.71 14.62
C PHE A 38 -32.37 -8.64 14.57
N ARG A 39 -32.94 -9.06 13.43
CA ARG A 39 -34.40 -9.14 13.24
C ARG A 39 -35.00 -10.31 14.00
N SER A 40 -34.27 -11.44 14.12
CA SER A 40 -34.64 -12.67 14.81
C SER A 40 -33.41 -13.50 15.13
N CYS A 41 -33.56 -14.57 15.94
CA CYS A 41 -32.47 -15.54 16.16
C CYS A 41 -32.07 -16.26 14.87
N ASP A 42 -33.03 -16.61 14.02
CA ASP A 42 -32.73 -17.25 12.73
C ASP A 42 -31.96 -16.30 11.77
N HIS A 43 -32.30 -15.01 11.78
CA HIS A 43 -31.55 -14.02 11.04
C HIS A 43 -30.10 -13.92 11.56
N ALA A 44 -29.92 -13.90 12.90
CA ALA A 44 -28.60 -13.92 13.49
C ALA A 44 -27.81 -15.17 13.06
N ALA A 45 -28.42 -16.36 13.15
CA ALA A 45 -27.77 -17.62 12.76
C ALA A 45 -27.26 -17.56 11.31
N ARG A 46 -28.11 -17.13 10.34
CA ARG A 46 -27.70 -17.03 8.93
C ARG A 46 -26.54 -16.06 8.69
N LEU A 47 -26.47 -14.95 9.44
CA LEU A 47 -25.34 -14.01 9.37
C LEU A 47 -24.04 -14.65 9.85
N PHE A 48 -24.09 -15.37 10.99
CA PHE A 48 -22.92 -16.05 11.55
C PHE A 48 -22.47 -17.26 10.74
N GLU A 49 -23.38 -17.92 10.03
CA GLU A 49 -23.09 -19.02 9.10
C GLU A 49 -22.63 -18.54 7.72
N LEU A 50 -22.55 -17.22 7.49
CA LEU A 50 -22.21 -16.59 6.20
C LEU A 50 -23.18 -16.93 5.06
N SER A 51 -24.41 -17.41 5.37
CA SER A 51 -25.46 -17.72 4.40
C SER A 51 -26.32 -16.49 4.04
N GLU A 52 -26.25 -15.41 4.81
CA GLU A 52 -26.86 -14.11 4.53
C GLU A 52 -25.80 -13.00 4.76
N ALA A 53 -25.77 -12.00 3.88
CA ALA A 53 -24.93 -10.82 4.06
C ALA A 53 -25.60 -9.81 5.00
N GLY A 54 -24.84 -9.17 5.89
CA GLY A 54 -25.37 -8.13 6.78
C GLY A 54 -24.44 -7.75 7.90
N ASN A 55 -24.85 -6.75 8.68
CA ASN A 55 -24.02 -6.21 9.75
C ASN A 55 -24.23 -7.00 11.05
N ILE A 56 -23.14 -7.47 11.65
CA ILE A 56 -23.11 -8.17 12.95
C ILE A 56 -22.44 -7.30 14.00
N TYR A 57 -21.22 -6.89 13.72
CA TYR A 57 -20.35 -6.18 14.63
C TYR A 57 -19.33 -5.36 13.83
N THR A 58 -19.04 -4.14 14.24
CA THR A 58 -18.19 -3.21 13.49
C THR A 58 -16.78 -3.76 13.21
N ARG A 59 -16.25 -4.63 14.06
CA ARG A 59 -14.96 -5.30 13.80
C ARG A 59 -14.96 -6.13 12.52
N LEU A 60 -16.11 -6.72 12.13
CA LEU A 60 -16.24 -7.49 10.88
C LEU A 60 -16.67 -6.61 9.73
N GLN A 61 -17.67 -5.75 9.97
CA GLN A 61 -18.28 -4.93 8.94
C GLN A 61 -19.01 -3.72 9.54
N ASN A 62 -18.86 -2.57 8.87
CA ASN A 62 -19.53 -1.33 9.23
C ASN A 62 -19.97 -0.63 7.94
N PRO A 63 -21.17 -0.06 7.81
CA PRO A 63 -21.65 0.54 6.58
C PRO A 63 -20.76 1.67 6.04
N THR A 64 -20.18 2.51 6.91
CA THR A 64 -19.24 3.56 6.52
C THR A 64 -17.96 2.96 5.92
N THR A 65 -17.40 1.95 6.60
CA THR A 65 -16.21 1.24 6.13
C THR A 65 -16.49 0.47 4.84
N SER A 66 -17.68 -0.14 4.71
CA SER A 66 -18.07 -0.85 3.49
C SER A 66 -18.16 0.08 2.27
N ALA A 67 -18.60 1.33 2.44
CA ALA A 67 -18.58 2.33 1.36
C ALA A 67 -17.13 2.65 0.90
N PHE A 68 -16.20 2.76 1.86
CA PHE A 68 -14.79 2.95 1.56
C PHE A 68 -14.19 1.73 0.83
N GLU A 69 -14.45 0.50 1.32
CA GLU A 69 -14.00 -0.74 0.69
C GLU A 69 -14.51 -0.90 -0.74
N GLN A 70 -15.80 -0.62 -0.98
CA GLN A 70 -16.40 -0.66 -2.33
C GLN A 70 -15.75 0.34 -3.27
N ARG A 71 -15.44 1.56 -2.79
CA ARG A 71 -14.75 2.58 -3.60
C ARG A 71 -13.36 2.12 -3.98
N ILE A 72 -12.57 1.65 -3.04
CA ILE A 72 -11.22 1.13 -3.30
C ILE A 72 -11.26 -0.06 -4.27
N ALA A 73 -12.15 -1.03 -4.05
CA ALA A 73 -12.29 -2.16 -4.96
C ALA A 73 -12.60 -1.71 -6.40
N ALA A 74 -13.50 -0.72 -6.57
CA ALA A 74 -13.85 -0.17 -7.87
C ALA A 74 -12.68 0.57 -8.54
N LEU A 75 -11.88 1.34 -7.78
CA LEU A 75 -10.73 2.08 -8.30
C LEU A 75 -9.65 1.14 -8.84
N TYR A 76 -9.41 0.02 -8.19
CA TYR A 76 -8.49 -1.01 -8.66
C TYR A 76 -9.09 -1.95 -9.71
N GLY A 77 -10.42 -2.06 -9.79
CA GLY A 77 -11.10 -3.09 -10.58
C GLY A 77 -11.06 -4.48 -9.94
N GLY A 78 -10.88 -4.55 -8.62
CA GLY A 78 -10.87 -5.78 -7.84
C GLY A 78 -12.27 -6.33 -7.57
N VAL A 79 -12.37 -7.61 -7.17
CA VAL A 79 -13.64 -8.25 -6.79
C VAL A 79 -14.11 -7.87 -5.39
N GLY A 80 -13.20 -7.38 -4.54
CA GLY A 80 -13.49 -6.91 -3.20
C GLY A 80 -12.29 -6.26 -2.54
N ALA A 81 -12.53 -5.48 -1.50
CA ALA A 81 -11.51 -4.90 -0.65
C ALA A 81 -11.85 -5.08 0.83
N LEU A 82 -10.84 -5.03 1.67
CA LEU A 82 -10.94 -5.08 3.12
C LEU A 82 -10.13 -3.93 3.71
N ALA A 83 -10.80 -3.05 4.45
CA ALA A 83 -10.15 -2.00 5.20
C ALA A 83 -9.66 -2.51 6.57
N VAL A 84 -8.47 -2.07 6.95
CA VAL A 84 -7.82 -2.41 8.22
C VAL A 84 -7.18 -1.16 8.84
N SER A 85 -6.75 -1.27 10.10
CA SER A 85 -6.28 -0.13 10.89
C SER A 85 -4.96 0.50 10.43
N SER A 86 -4.18 -0.17 9.57
CA SER A 86 -2.90 0.34 9.04
C SER A 86 -2.42 -0.48 7.84
N GLY A 87 -1.49 0.08 7.04
CA GLY A 87 -0.80 -0.68 5.99
C GLY A 87 -0.06 -1.90 6.55
N MET A 88 0.57 -1.79 7.72
CA MET A 88 1.24 -2.92 8.39
C MET A 88 0.27 -4.04 8.74
N SER A 89 -0.96 -3.71 9.16
CA SER A 89 -2.02 -4.70 9.39
C SER A 89 -2.47 -5.35 8.08
N ALA A 90 -2.54 -4.60 6.98
CA ALA A 90 -2.88 -5.13 5.66
C ALA A 90 -1.86 -6.17 5.19
N ILE A 91 -0.56 -5.87 5.34
CA ILE A 91 0.53 -6.79 4.99
C ILE A 91 0.47 -8.05 5.86
N LEU A 92 0.41 -7.88 7.19
CA LEU A 92 0.37 -9.02 8.13
C LEU A 92 -0.81 -9.94 7.84
N LEU A 93 -2.00 -9.37 7.71
CA LEU A 93 -3.22 -10.11 7.46
C LEU A 93 -3.19 -10.86 6.13
N THR A 94 -2.66 -10.23 5.08
CA THR A 94 -2.46 -10.85 3.78
C THR A 94 -1.54 -12.06 3.88
N VAL A 95 -0.37 -11.92 4.52
CA VAL A 95 0.58 -13.02 4.65
C VAL A 95 0.02 -14.16 5.49
N LEU A 96 -0.62 -13.88 6.64
CA LEU A 96 -1.23 -14.90 7.50
C LEU A 96 -2.44 -15.60 6.86
N SER A 97 -3.10 -14.96 5.89
CA SER A 97 -4.16 -15.61 5.11
C SER A 97 -3.63 -16.56 4.04
N LEU A 98 -2.37 -16.39 3.60
CA LEU A 98 -1.72 -17.19 2.56
C LEU A 98 -0.77 -18.26 3.12
N ALA A 99 -0.05 -17.96 4.21
CA ALA A 99 1.03 -18.77 4.74
C ALA A 99 0.80 -19.17 6.19
N SER A 100 1.26 -20.36 6.53
CA SER A 100 1.26 -20.91 7.90
C SER A 100 2.69 -21.21 8.35
N ALA A 101 2.87 -21.59 9.62
CA ALA A 101 4.18 -21.99 10.12
C ALA A 101 4.80 -23.12 9.27
N GLY A 102 6.04 -22.95 8.87
CA GLY A 102 6.79 -23.82 7.96
C GLY A 102 6.68 -23.45 6.48
N ASP A 103 5.85 -22.49 6.11
CA ASP A 103 5.79 -21.93 4.76
C ASP A 103 6.77 -20.74 4.60
N ASN A 104 6.94 -20.29 3.37
CA ASN A 104 7.75 -19.11 3.07
C ASN A 104 7.09 -18.19 2.02
N ILE A 105 7.56 -16.94 2.00
CA ILE A 105 7.32 -15.98 0.92
C ILE A 105 8.66 -15.50 0.36
N VAL A 106 8.68 -15.07 -0.91
CA VAL A 106 9.85 -14.46 -1.54
C VAL A 106 9.59 -12.98 -1.76
N THR A 107 10.53 -12.13 -1.38
CA THR A 107 10.37 -10.67 -1.40
C THR A 107 11.58 -9.93 -1.93
N SER A 108 11.39 -8.65 -2.26
CA SER A 108 12.40 -7.67 -2.70
C SER A 108 13.31 -7.23 -1.56
N PRO A 109 14.56 -6.79 -1.83
CA PRO A 109 15.42 -6.13 -0.86
C PRO A 109 14.99 -4.67 -0.57
N HIS A 110 14.22 -4.04 -1.46
CA HIS A 110 13.82 -2.63 -1.36
C HIS A 110 12.44 -2.50 -0.73
N LEU A 111 12.37 -2.70 0.58
CA LEU A 111 11.14 -2.64 1.37
C LEU A 111 11.14 -1.43 2.31
N TYR A 112 9.96 -0.95 2.62
CA TYR A 112 9.75 -0.06 3.75
C TYR A 112 10.33 -0.68 5.03
N GLY A 113 11.03 0.12 5.85
CA GLY A 113 11.72 -0.39 7.05
C GLY A 113 10.82 -1.17 8.00
N GLY A 114 9.53 -0.76 8.14
CA GLY A 114 8.54 -1.49 8.93
C GLY A 114 8.23 -2.87 8.34
N THR A 115 8.07 -2.98 7.03
CA THR A 115 7.82 -4.24 6.31
C THR A 115 9.03 -5.17 6.42
N TYR A 116 10.24 -4.63 6.24
CA TYR A 116 11.47 -5.40 6.42
C TYR A 116 11.55 -6.02 7.82
N ASN A 117 11.30 -5.21 8.85
CA ASN A 117 11.31 -5.68 10.23
C ASN A 117 10.19 -6.72 10.52
N GLN A 118 8.98 -6.48 9.99
CA GLN A 118 7.86 -7.42 10.12
C GLN A 118 8.22 -8.79 9.51
N PHE A 119 8.86 -8.79 8.34
CA PHE A 119 9.25 -10.01 7.63
C PHE A 119 10.41 -10.74 8.33
N ARG A 120 11.46 -10.01 8.71
CA ARG A 120 12.66 -10.58 9.32
C ARG A 120 12.46 -11.08 10.74
N ILE A 121 11.56 -10.46 11.50
CA ILE A 121 11.40 -10.73 12.93
C ILE A 121 10.01 -11.29 13.23
N THR A 122 8.95 -10.54 12.94
CA THR A 122 7.59 -10.90 13.37
C THR A 122 7.12 -12.18 12.70
N LEU A 123 7.18 -12.27 11.37
CA LEU A 123 6.74 -13.45 10.63
C LEU A 123 7.63 -14.67 10.92
N ARG A 124 8.94 -14.47 11.04
CA ARG A 124 9.85 -15.55 11.46
C ARG A 124 9.47 -16.12 12.83
N ASN A 125 9.11 -15.28 13.80
CA ASN A 125 8.67 -15.73 15.13
C ASN A 125 7.33 -16.48 15.06
N LEU A 126 6.52 -16.25 14.01
CA LEU A 126 5.31 -16.98 13.71
C LEU A 126 5.58 -18.27 12.86
N GLY A 127 6.84 -18.55 12.58
CA GLY A 127 7.27 -19.73 11.82
C GLY A 127 7.19 -19.58 10.31
N ILE A 128 6.98 -18.36 9.78
CA ILE A 128 6.94 -18.08 8.33
C ILE A 128 8.29 -17.49 7.92
N ASP A 129 8.97 -18.15 6.98
CA ASP A 129 10.25 -17.67 6.43
C ASP A 129 10.01 -16.62 5.34
N CYS A 130 10.76 -15.50 5.40
CA CYS A 130 10.73 -14.46 4.38
C CYS A 130 12.08 -14.37 3.68
N ARG A 131 12.15 -14.86 2.46
CA ARG A 131 13.37 -14.96 1.66
C ARG A 131 13.54 -13.70 0.83
N ILE A 132 14.59 -12.94 1.12
CA ILE A 132 14.89 -11.70 0.41
C ILE A 132 15.72 -12.03 -0.83
N ALA A 133 15.21 -11.70 -2.01
CA ALA A 133 15.94 -11.86 -3.26
C ALA A 133 17.11 -10.86 -3.33
N PRO A 134 18.25 -11.24 -3.93
CA PRO A 134 19.40 -10.35 -4.06
C PRO A 134 19.19 -9.22 -5.08
N ALA A 135 18.17 -9.32 -5.94
CA ALA A 135 17.79 -8.33 -6.94
C ALA A 135 16.29 -8.44 -7.28
N GLU A 136 15.73 -7.38 -7.87
CA GLU A 136 14.30 -7.29 -8.24
C GLU A 136 14.03 -7.85 -9.65
N THR A 137 14.59 -9.02 -9.95
CA THR A 137 14.42 -9.70 -11.24
C THR A 137 13.72 -11.05 -11.06
N PRO A 138 12.97 -11.51 -12.08
CA PRO A 138 12.32 -12.82 -12.04
C PRO A 138 13.29 -13.97 -11.78
N GLU A 139 14.53 -13.90 -12.30
CA GLU A 139 15.56 -14.91 -12.12
C GLU A 139 16.00 -15.02 -10.65
N ALA A 140 16.25 -13.88 -10.00
CA ALA A 140 16.65 -13.83 -8.60
C ALA A 140 15.54 -14.37 -7.67
N PHE A 141 14.29 -14.00 -7.92
CA PHE A 141 13.13 -14.53 -7.19
C PHE A 141 12.95 -16.03 -7.46
N GLY A 142 13.07 -16.48 -8.72
CA GLY A 142 12.88 -17.86 -9.13
C GLY A 142 13.78 -18.85 -8.43
N GLN A 143 15.01 -18.44 -8.06
CA GLN A 143 15.99 -19.25 -7.33
C GLN A 143 15.58 -19.53 -5.86
N LEU A 144 14.72 -18.70 -5.30
CA LEU A 144 14.29 -18.81 -3.90
C LEU A 144 12.94 -19.51 -3.71
N ILE A 145 12.24 -19.82 -4.82
CA ILE A 145 10.94 -20.48 -4.79
C ILE A 145 11.10 -21.98 -4.59
N ASP A 146 10.36 -22.54 -3.64
CA ASP A 146 10.24 -23.99 -3.42
C ASP A 146 8.77 -24.42 -3.20
N GLY A 147 8.54 -25.70 -2.84
CA GLY A 147 7.20 -26.25 -2.60
C GLY A 147 6.45 -25.64 -1.40
N ARG A 148 7.15 -24.90 -0.55
CA ARG A 148 6.59 -24.20 0.61
C ARG A 148 6.36 -22.71 0.35
N THR A 149 6.71 -22.20 -0.83
CA THR A 149 6.49 -20.79 -1.17
C THR A 149 5.00 -20.54 -1.41
N ARG A 150 4.44 -19.56 -0.70
CA ARG A 150 3.02 -19.20 -0.73
C ARG A 150 2.72 -17.88 -1.43
N ALA A 151 3.71 -17.01 -1.61
CA ALA A 151 3.54 -15.78 -2.36
C ALA A 151 4.87 -15.20 -2.83
N LEU A 152 4.82 -14.39 -3.90
CA LEU A 152 5.79 -13.34 -4.16
C LEU A 152 5.25 -12.03 -3.61
N TYR A 153 6.12 -11.23 -2.99
CA TYR A 153 5.77 -9.92 -2.45
C TYR A 153 6.78 -8.86 -2.89
N VAL A 154 6.29 -7.73 -3.40
CA VAL A 154 7.12 -6.54 -3.68
C VAL A 154 6.36 -5.25 -3.34
N GLU A 155 7.08 -4.15 -3.18
CA GLU A 155 6.50 -2.81 -3.25
C GLU A 155 6.51 -2.33 -4.70
N SER A 156 5.45 -1.67 -5.18
CA SER A 156 5.40 -1.13 -6.56
C SER A 156 6.49 -0.08 -6.81
N MET A 157 6.96 0.54 -5.73
CA MET A 157 8.16 1.38 -5.68
C MET A 157 8.81 1.25 -4.32
N GLY A 158 10.07 0.82 -4.30
CA GLY A 158 10.84 0.60 -3.09
C GLY A 158 11.19 1.91 -2.37
N ASN A 159 11.26 1.86 -1.06
CA ASN A 159 11.52 2.98 -0.17
C ASN A 159 12.87 2.78 0.55
N PRO A 160 13.80 3.76 0.55
CA PRO A 160 13.67 5.15 0.09
C PRO A 160 14.23 5.42 -1.32
N THR A 161 14.81 4.45 -1.98
CA THR A 161 15.59 4.63 -3.22
C THR A 161 14.73 4.79 -4.47
N CYS A 162 13.41 4.64 -4.36
CA CYS A 162 12.45 4.70 -5.47
C CYS A 162 12.70 3.65 -6.57
N ALA A 163 13.30 2.50 -6.24
CA ALA A 163 13.47 1.40 -7.19
C ALA A 163 12.10 0.83 -7.62
N VAL A 164 11.90 0.60 -8.91
CA VAL A 164 10.66 0.03 -9.47
C VAL A 164 10.98 -1.36 -10.03
N PRO A 165 10.40 -2.44 -9.42
CA PRO A 165 10.64 -3.81 -9.86
C PRO A 165 10.03 -4.08 -11.24
N ASP A 166 10.44 -5.19 -11.87
CA ASP A 166 9.77 -5.71 -13.08
C ASP A 166 8.46 -6.41 -12.70
N LEU A 167 7.39 -5.61 -12.54
CA LEU A 167 6.08 -6.12 -12.13
C LEU A 167 5.52 -7.18 -13.10
N GLU A 168 5.65 -6.97 -14.42
CA GLU A 168 5.16 -7.91 -15.41
C GLU A 168 5.94 -9.23 -15.38
N GLY A 169 7.27 -9.17 -15.31
CA GLY A 169 8.12 -10.35 -15.22
C GLY A 169 7.88 -11.15 -13.94
N LEU A 170 7.73 -10.48 -12.80
CA LEU A 170 7.39 -11.12 -11.51
C LEU A 170 5.97 -11.70 -11.53
N GLY A 171 4.99 -11.01 -12.11
CA GLY A 171 3.65 -11.53 -12.28
C GLY A 171 3.61 -12.78 -13.20
N ALA A 172 4.42 -12.79 -14.27
CA ALA A 172 4.57 -13.97 -15.13
C ALA A 172 5.23 -15.14 -14.38
N LEU A 173 6.27 -14.88 -13.58
CA LEU A 173 6.93 -15.88 -12.74
C LEU A 173 5.95 -16.47 -11.72
N ALA A 174 5.20 -15.65 -11.01
CA ALA A 174 4.22 -16.08 -10.02
C ALA A 174 3.16 -17.00 -10.64
N ARG A 175 2.65 -16.63 -11.82
CA ARG A 175 1.72 -17.46 -12.60
C ARG A 175 2.35 -18.79 -13.02
N GLN A 176 3.60 -18.78 -13.50
CA GLN A 176 4.33 -20.00 -13.88
C GLN A 176 4.54 -20.94 -12.70
N ARG A 177 4.74 -20.40 -11.52
CA ARG A 177 4.96 -21.15 -10.28
C ARG A 177 3.68 -21.48 -9.54
N ASP A 178 2.54 -20.99 -10.05
CA ASP A 178 1.22 -21.17 -9.47
C ASP A 178 1.16 -20.75 -8.00
N ILE A 179 1.63 -19.54 -7.73
CA ILE A 179 1.58 -18.84 -6.44
C ILE A 179 1.08 -17.41 -6.63
N PRO A 180 0.36 -16.81 -5.66
CA PRO A 180 -0.12 -15.44 -5.79
C PRO A 180 1.01 -14.41 -5.77
N PHE A 181 0.82 -13.35 -6.56
CA PHE A 181 1.66 -12.17 -6.58
C PHE A 181 0.99 -11.05 -5.78
N VAL A 182 1.62 -10.65 -4.68
CA VAL A 182 1.18 -9.58 -3.77
C VAL A 182 2.02 -8.34 -4.04
N VAL A 183 1.38 -7.21 -4.25
CA VAL A 183 2.07 -5.92 -4.44
C VAL A 183 1.58 -4.92 -3.41
N ASP A 184 2.50 -4.38 -2.61
CA ASP A 184 2.23 -3.17 -1.84
C ASP A 184 2.29 -1.98 -2.80
N ASN A 185 1.13 -1.38 -3.01
CA ASN A 185 0.95 -0.31 -3.99
C ASN A 185 0.80 1.06 -3.34
N THR A 186 1.32 1.22 -2.13
CA THR A 186 1.23 2.51 -1.41
C THR A 186 1.71 3.68 -2.29
N PHE A 187 2.82 3.53 -3.02
CA PHE A 187 3.33 4.55 -3.96
C PHE A 187 2.53 4.67 -5.27
N GLY A 188 1.62 3.74 -5.53
CA GLY A 188 0.73 3.77 -6.69
C GLY A 188 -0.54 4.59 -6.49
N ALA A 189 -0.72 5.18 -5.27
CA ALA A 189 -1.81 6.09 -4.94
C ALA A 189 -3.20 5.52 -5.30
N ALA A 190 -3.61 4.44 -4.63
CA ALA A 190 -4.89 3.75 -4.86
C ALA A 190 -5.12 3.32 -6.31
N GLY A 191 -4.07 2.94 -7.03
CA GLY A 191 -4.16 2.54 -8.44
C GLY A 191 -4.17 3.70 -9.44
N TYR A 192 -4.10 4.96 -8.99
CA TYR A 192 -4.12 6.13 -9.89
C TYR A 192 -2.83 6.26 -10.69
N LEU A 193 -1.67 6.14 -10.04
CA LEU A 193 -0.36 6.18 -10.69
C LEU A 193 0.03 4.83 -11.26
N CYS A 194 -0.15 3.75 -10.51
CA CYS A 194 0.17 2.39 -10.91
C CYS A 194 -0.94 1.45 -10.44
N ASN A 195 -1.49 0.63 -11.35
CA ASN A 195 -2.41 -0.45 -10.99
C ASN A 195 -1.74 -1.81 -11.25
N PRO A 196 -1.25 -2.50 -10.20
CA PRO A 196 -0.52 -3.74 -10.35
C PRO A 196 -1.33 -4.90 -10.95
N PHE A 197 -2.66 -4.86 -10.90
CA PHE A 197 -3.50 -5.90 -11.53
C PHE A 197 -3.31 -5.97 -13.05
N HIS A 198 -2.96 -4.86 -13.69
CA HIS A 198 -2.64 -4.85 -15.11
C HIS A 198 -1.33 -5.61 -15.43
N TRP A 199 -0.50 -5.87 -14.43
CA TRP A 199 0.83 -6.46 -14.54
C TRP A 199 0.94 -7.83 -13.86
N GLY A 200 -0.20 -8.46 -13.56
CA GLY A 200 -0.26 -9.83 -13.07
C GLY A 200 -0.33 -9.99 -11.56
N ALA A 201 -0.46 -8.90 -10.79
CA ALA A 201 -0.77 -9.02 -9.37
C ALA A 201 -2.10 -9.73 -9.14
N ASN A 202 -2.20 -10.45 -8.04
CA ASN A 202 -3.42 -11.10 -7.60
C ASN A 202 -4.03 -10.40 -6.38
N ILE A 203 -3.16 -9.84 -5.55
CA ILE A 203 -3.52 -9.14 -4.32
C ILE A 203 -2.73 -7.84 -4.28
N VAL A 204 -3.41 -6.75 -3.94
CA VAL A 204 -2.78 -5.45 -3.67
C VAL A 204 -3.01 -5.10 -2.21
N VAL A 205 -1.97 -4.63 -1.54
CA VAL A 205 -2.07 -3.95 -0.24
C VAL A 205 -1.70 -2.48 -0.42
N ASP A 206 -2.27 -1.60 0.42
CA ASP A 206 -2.00 -0.18 0.33
C ASP A 206 -2.11 0.44 1.72
N SER A 207 -1.16 1.30 2.09
CA SER A 207 -1.28 2.10 3.30
C SER A 207 -2.23 3.28 3.03
N ALA A 208 -3.49 3.15 3.42
CA ALA A 208 -4.49 4.19 3.25
C ALA A 208 -4.17 5.48 4.03
N THR A 209 -3.25 5.42 4.98
CA THR A 209 -2.65 6.55 5.71
C THR A 209 -2.03 7.60 4.77
N LYS A 210 -1.52 7.15 3.60
CA LYS A 210 -0.74 7.95 2.64
C LYS A 210 -1.66 8.69 1.67
N TRP A 211 -1.48 8.56 0.38
CA TRP A 211 -2.25 9.26 -0.65
C TRP A 211 -3.77 9.09 -0.55
N ILE A 212 -4.25 7.95 -0.04
CA ILE A 212 -5.69 7.69 0.10
C ILE A 212 -6.31 8.70 1.06
N ASN A 213 -5.77 8.86 2.26
CA ASN A 213 -6.14 9.92 3.18
C ASN A 213 -5.66 11.29 2.67
N GLY A 214 -4.36 11.43 2.39
CA GLY A 214 -3.71 12.57 1.78
C GLY A 214 -3.70 13.87 2.58
N HIS A 215 -4.01 13.81 3.88
CA HIS A 215 -4.14 14.97 4.76
C HIS A 215 -3.49 14.75 6.14
N GLY A 216 -2.77 13.64 6.33
CA GLY A 216 -2.11 13.33 7.60
C GLY A 216 -3.05 13.13 8.80
N THR A 217 -4.36 12.96 8.58
CA THR A 217 -5.40 13.02 9.62
C THR A 217 -5.87 11.67 10.14
N ALA A 218 -5.66 10.58 9.38
CA ALA A 218 -6.14 9.25 9.72
C ALA A 218 -5.16 8.15 9.33
N MET A 219 -5.13 7.07 10.09
CA MET A 219 -4.38 5.86 9.75
C MET A 219 -5.29 4.78 9.20
N GLY A 220 -4.79 4.02 8.23
CA GLY A 220 -5.49 2.85 7.70
C GLY A 220 -4.68 2.06 6.71
N GLY A 221 -5.20 0.91 6.35
CA GLY A 221 -4.70 0.07 5.28
C GLY A 221 -5.85 -0.57 4.53
N VAL A 222 -5.56 -1.05 3.35
CA VAL A 222 -6.52 -1.82 2.54
C VAL A 222 -5.84 -3.03 1.94
N ILE A 223 -6.61 -4.11 1.79
CA ILE A 223 -6.27 -5.29 1.01
C ILE A 223 -7.27 -5.32 -0.14
N VAL A 224 -6.81 -5.46 -1.37
CA VAL A 224 -7.68 -5.58 -2.56
C VAL A 224 -7.41 -6.92 -3.22
N ASP A 225 -8.48 -7.67 -3.44
CA ASP A 225 -8.45 -8.96 -4.14
C ASP A 225 -8.80 -8.74 -5.62
N GLY A 226 -7.89 -9.11 -6.52
CA GLY A 226 -8.11 -9.06 -7.97
C GLY A 226 -9.13 -10.11 -8.44
N GLY A 227 -9.38 -11.15 -7.65
CA GLY A 227 -10.24 -12.28 -8.02
C GLY A 227 -9.75 -13.02 -9.26
N ASN A 228 -8.47 -12.97 -9.55
CA ASN A 228 -7.83 -13.51 -10.75
C ASN A 228 -6.86 -14.65 -10.45
N TYR A 229 -6.87 -15.18 -9.21
CA TYR A 229 -6.08 -16.33 -8.81
C TYR A 229 -6.97 -17.57 -8.61
N ASP A 230 -6.50 -18.73 -9.06
CA ASP A 230 -7.17 -20.00 -8.86
C ASP A 230 -6.76 -20.64 -7.53
N TRP A 231 -7.66 -20.61 -6.55
CA TRP A 231 -7.44 -21.19 -5.23
C TRP A 231 -7.57 -22.70 -5.20
N SER A 232 -8.06 -23.36 -6.26
CA SER A 232 -8.28 -24.82 -6.33
C SER A 232 -7.01 -25.66 -6.58
N ASN A 233 -5.84 -25.01 -6.63
CA ASN A 233 -4.56 -25.66 -6.96
C ASN A 233 -3.97 -26.56 -5.86
N GLY A 234 -4.65 -26.71 -4.73
CA GLY A 234 -4.24 -27.58 -3.60
C GLY A 234 -3.16 -26.99 -2.68
N LYS A 235 -2.66 -25.76 -2.95
CA LYS A 235 -1.63 -25.10 -2.12
C LYS A 235 -2.20 -24.33 -0.94
N PHE A 236 -3.51 -24.02 -0.96
CA PHE A 236 -4.18 -23.16 0.00
C PHE A 236 -5.39 -23.85 0.64
N PRO A 237 -5.17 -24.94 1.41
CA PRO A 237 -6.27 -25.68 2.05
C PRO A 237 -7.08 -24.82 3.03
N GLN A 238 -6.51 -23.74 3.55
CA GLN A 238 -7.23 -22.75 4.39
C GLN A 238 -8.25 -21.89 3.62
N ILE A 239 -8.25 -21.93 2.26
CA ILE A 239 -9.20 -21.23 1.39
C ILE A 239 -10.07 -22.22 0.63
N ASP A 240 -9.50 -23.28 0.07
CA ASP A 240 -10.19 -24.32 -0.72
C ASP A 240 -10.33 -25.66 0.02
N GLY A 241 -10.35 -25.63 1.32
CA GLY A 241 -10.63 -26.79 2.19
C GLY A 241 -11.75 -26.50 3.18
N PRO A 242 -12.15 -27.51 3.98
CA PRO A 242 -13.17 -27.34 5.01
C PRO A 242 -12.63 -26.44 6.14
N SER A 243 -13.33 -25.32 6.41
CA SER A 243 -13.00 -24.43 7.50
C SER A 243 -13.49 -24.98 8.85
N GLU A 244 -12.60 -25.22 9.79
CA GLU A 244 -12.96 -25.65 11.15
C GLU A 244 -13.81 -24.58 11.87
N GLY A 245 -13.51 -23.29 11.65
CA GLY A 245 -14.23 -22.17 12.26
C GLY A 245 -15.65 -21.94 11.73
N TYR A 246 -16.00 -22.58 10.60
CA TYR A 246 -17.30 -22.44 9.93
C TYR A 246 -17.91 -23.80 9.57
N HIS A 247 -17.85 -24.78 10.50
CA HIS A 247 -18.51 -26.08 10.37
C HIS A 247 -18.21 -26.82 9.07
N GLY A 248 -16.99 -26.69 8.54
CA GLY A 248 -16.56 -27.35 7.30
C GLY A 248 -16.90 -26.60 6.02
N LEU A 249 -17.36 -25.35 6.09
CA LEU A 249 -17.58 -24.50 4.92
C LEU A 249 -16.29 -24.35 4.10
N ASN A 250 -16.34 -24.64 2.80
CA ASN A 250 -15.26 -24.34 1.88
C ASN A 250 -15.49 -22.93 1.30
N LEU A 251 -14.59 -22.01 1.63
CA LEU A 251 -14.71 -20.59 1.25
C LEU A 251 -14.62 -20.41 -0.27
N HIS A 252 -13.76 -21.16 -0.95
CA HIS A 252 -13.65 -21.08 -2.42
C HIS A 252 -14.94 -21.55 -3.12
N GLN A 253 -15.53 -22.66 -2.65
CA GLN A 253 -16.80 -23.13 -3.22
C GLN A 253 -17.97 -22.19 -2.93
N ALA A 254 -17.99 -21.55 -1.75
CA ALA A 254 -19.07 -20.65 -1.35
C ALA A 254 -18.96 -19.25 -1.98
N PHE A 255 -17.75 -18.70 -2.13
CA PHE A 255 -17.54 -17.30 -2.54
C PHE A 255 -16.76 -17.14 -3.84
N GLY A 256 -16.31 -18.23 -4.44
CA GLY A 256 -15.62 -18.24 -5.74
C GLY A 256 -14.43 -17.30 -5.78
N ARG A 257 -14.45 -16.34 -6.71
CA ARG A 257 -13.37 -15.37 -6.91
C ARG A 257 -13.09 -14.46 -5.71
N ALA A 258 -14.04 -14.28 -4.80
CA ALA A 258 -13.89 -13.46 -3.60
C ALA A 258 -13.42 -14.25 -2.36
N ALA A 259 -13.08 -15.52 -2.50
CA ALA A 259 -12.75 -16.41 -1.37
C ALA A 259 -11.60 -15.86 -0.51
N PHE A 260 -10.57 -15.29 -1.11
CA PHE A 260 -9.43 -14.73 -0.38
C PHE A 260 -9.82 -13.53 0.48
N ILE A 261 -10.54 -12.55 -0.09
CA ILE A 261 -10.91 -11.37 0.69
C ILE A 261 -11.94 -11.70 1.78
N VAL A 262 -12.80 -12.70 1.54
CA VAL A 262 -13.69 -13.23 2.58
C VAL A 262 -12.88 -13.90 3.69
N LYS A 263 -11.89 -14.76 3.35
CA LYS A 263 -10.96 -15.36 4.32
C LYS A 263 -10.28 -14.30 5.19
N CYS A 264 -9.75 -13.24 4.55
CA CYS A 264 -9.14 -12.13 5.28
C CYS A 264 -10.12 -11.48 6.28
N ARG A 265 -11.40 -11.36 5.94
CA ARG A 265 -12.42 -10.76 6.81
C ARG A 265 -12.85 -11.68 7.93
N VAL A 266 -13.25 -12.91 7.60
CA VAL A 266 -13.99 -13.77 8.54
C VAL A 266 -13.09 -14.53 9.51
N ASP A 267 -11.83 -14.76 9.13
CA ASP A 267 -10.83 -15.36 10.02
C ASP A 267 -9.83 -14.29 10.49
N GLY A 268 -9.19 -13.60 9.54
CA GLY A 268 -8.11 -12.70 9.83
C GLY A 268 -8.56 -11.45 10.61
N LEU A 269 -9.39 -10.60 10.01
CA LEU A 269 -9.83 -9.36 10.64
C LEU A 269 -10.64 -9.62 11.91
N ARG A 270 -11.55 -10.61 11.85
CA ARG A 270 -12.38 -10.99 13.01
C ARG A 270 -11.52 -11.33 14.22
N ASP A 271 -10.48 -12.14 14.05
CA ASP A 271 -9.71 -12.73 15.13
C ASP A 271 -8.53 -11.84 15.57
N LEU A 272 -7.84 -11.18 14.63
CA LEU A 272 -6.74 -10.25 14.94
C LEU A 272 -7.23 -8.87 15.40
N GLY A 273 -8.46 -8.49 15.05
CA GLY A 273 -9.11 -7.28 15.56
C GLY A 273 -8.59 -5.95 14.98
N CYS A 274 -7.80 -5.97 13.91
CA CYS A 274 -7.19 -4.77 13.31
C CYS A 274 -8.16 -3.99 12.40
N CYS A 275 -9.42 -3.81 12.81
CA CYS A 275 -10.42 -3.06 12.06
C CYS A 275 -10.18 -1.54 12.15
N PRO A 276 -10.54 -0.78 11.10
CA PRO A 276 -10.47 0.67 11.15
C PRO A 276 -11.65 1.27 11.94
N SER A 277 -11.48 2.50 12.41
CA SER A 277 -12.60 3.31 12.89
C SER A 277 -13.50 3.74 11.72
N PRO A 278 -14.84 3.81 11.90
CA PRO A 278 -15.72 4.39 10.88
C PRO A 278 -15.43 5.89 10.63
N PHE A 279 -14.90 6.62 11.58
CA PHE A 279 -14.43 8.00 11.37
C PHE A 279 -13.22 8.04 10.44
N ASP A 280 -12.22 7.16 10.64
CA ASP A 280 -11.06 7.07 9.75
C ASP A 280 -11.48 6.65 8.34
N SER A 281 -12.40 5.69 8.22
CA SER A 281 -12.96 5.26 6.93
C SER A 281 -13.67 6.42 6.20
N TYR A 282 -14.37 7.28 6.94
CA TYR A 282 -15.01 8.48 6.38
C TYR A 282 -13.98 9.51 5.91
N LEU A 283 -12.92 9.77 6.69
CA LEU A 283 -11.84 10.67 6.28
C LEU A 283 -11.11 10.16 5.03
N MET A 284 -10.93 8.87 4.90
CA MET A 284 -10.37 8.25 3.69
C MET A 284 -11.28 8.37 2.48
N LEU A 285 -12.61 8.28 2.65
CA LEU A 285 -13.58 8.57 1.59
C LEU A 285 -13.45 9.99 1.08
N LEU A 286 -13.31 10.97 1.99
CA LEU A 286 -13.09 12.37 1.62
C LEU A 286 -11.75 12.57 0.89
N GLY A 287 -10.68 11.94 1.38
CA GLY A 287 -9.38 11.98 0.72
C GLY A 287 -9.42 11.42 -0.70
N LEU A 288 -10.14 10.33 -0.93
CA LEU A 288 -10.31 9.75 -2.26
C LEU A 288 -11.00 10.68 -3.25
N GLU A 289 -11.98 11.49 -2.82
CA GLU A 289 -12.74 12.36 -3.73
C GLU A 289 -11.85 13.37 -4.48
N THR A 290 -10.68 13.71 -3.95
CA THR A 290 -9.71 14.65 -4.56
C THR A 290 -8.37 14.01 -4.92
N LEU A 291 -8.22 12.69 -4.77
CA LEU A 291 -6.93 12.03 -4.90
C LEU A 291 -6.24 12.32 -6.24
N SER A 292 -6.94 12.17 -7.36
CA SER A 292 -6.34 12.37 -8.68
C SER A 292 -5.85 13.80 -8.91
N LEU A 293 -6.52 14.80 -8.31
CA LEU A 293 -6.11 16.21 -8.41
C LEU A 293 -4.85 16.47 -7.60
N ARG A 294 -4.81 15.99 -6.35
CA ARG A 294 -3.66 16.15 -5.46
C ARG A 294 -2.42 15.46 -6.04
N VAL A 295 -2.56 14.18 -6.40
CA VAL A 295 -1.44 13.38 -6.92
C VAL A 295 -0.87 13.95 -8.22
N ARG A 296 -1.70 14.52 -9.10
CA ARG A 296 -1.20 15.20 -10.31
C ARG A 296 -0.33 16.39 -9.96
N HIS A 297 -0.81 17.26 -9.08
CA HIS A 297 -0.04 18.41 -8.61
C HIS A 297 1.27 17.98 -7.92
N GLU A 298 1.21 17.00 -7.03
CA GLU A 298 2.37 16.48 -6.33
C GLU A 298 3.43 15.89 -7.31
N VAL A 299 3.00 15.21 -8.38
CA VAL A 299 3.92 14.72 -9.42
C VAL A 299 4.57 15.88 -10.17
N GLU A 300 3.79 16.91 -10.54
CA GLU A 300 4.32 18.11 -11.23
C GLU A 300 5.33 18.85 -10.35
N SER A 301 5.01 19.05 -9.07
CA SER A 301 5.91 19.65 -8.07
C SER A 301 7.17 18.80 -7.86
N THR A 302 7.03 17.48 -7.85
CA THR A 302 8.16 16.54 -7.74
C THR A 302 9.13 16.71 -8.91
N TRP A 303 8.63 16.81 -10.14
CA TRP A 303 9.47 17.06 -11.33
C TRP A 303 10.23 18.35 -11.20
N LYS A 304 9.55 19.45 -10.88
CA LYS A 304 10.17 20.78 -10.77
C LYS A 304 11.25 20.82 -9.68
N LEU A 305 10.95 20.26 -8.51
CA LEU A 305 11.87 20.25 -7.38
C LEU A 305 13.09 19.32 -7.64
N ALA A 306 12.86 18.15 -8.24
CA ALA A 306 13.95 17.22 -8.60
C ALA A 306 14.90 17.81 -9.65
N GLU A 307 14.37 18.53 -10.66
CA GLU A 307 15.18 19.25 -11.66
C GLU A 307 16.02 20.35 -11.01
N TYR A 308 15.42 21.16 -10.12
CA TYR A 308 16.14 22.17 -9.35
C TYR A 308 17.28 21.54 -8.55
N CYS A 309 16.98 20.50 -7.75
CA CYS A 309 17.98 19.81 -6.92
C CYS A 309 19.11 19.19 -7.78
N ARG A 310 18.79 18.66 -8.99
CA ARG A 310 19.78 18.07 -9.89
C ARG A 310 20.85 19.06 -10.33
N SER A 311 20.49 20.31 -10.48
CA SER A 311 21.40 21.39 -10.89
C SER A 311 22.11 22.09 -9.73
N HIS A 312 21.69 21.82 -8.49
CA HIS A 312 22.17 22.55 -7.32
C HIS A 312 23.58 22.11 -6.87
N PRO A 313 24.56 23.03 -6.63
CA PRO A 313 25.95 22.67 -6.35
C PRO A 313 26.17 21.89 -5.04
N LYS A 314 25.26 21.97 -4.08
CA LYS A 314 25.30 21.25 -2.79
C LYS A 314 24.70 19.84 -2.85
N VAL A 315 24.06 19.46 -3.97
CA VAL A 315 23.51 18.12 -4.20
C VAL A 315 24.55 17.26 -4.91
N GLU A 316 24.81 16.09 -4.38
CA GLU A 316 25.70 15.10 -4.97
C GLU A 316 24.95 14.25 -6.01
N ARG A 317 23.75 13.78 -5.65
CA ARG A 317 22.94 12.90 -6.48
C ARG A 317 21.44 13.12 -6.24
N VAL A 318 20.66 13.02 -7.30
CA VAL A 318 19.20 12.92 -7.23
C VAL A 318 18.77 11.54 -7.70
N SER A 319 18.03 10.83 -6.86
CA SER A 319 17.37 9.56 -7.20
C SER A 319 15.90 9.83 -7.49
N PHE A 320 15.58 9.94 -8.77
CA PHE A 320 14.21 10.19 -9.26
C PHE A 320 13.94 9.33 -10.49
N VAL A 321 12.94 8.46 -10.43
CA VAL A 321 12.62 7.50 -11.49
C VAL A 321 12.18 8.16 -12.82
N GLY A 322 11.77 9.43 -12.76
CA GLY A 322 11.47 10.21 -13.96
C GLY A 322 12.69 10.51 -14.85
N PHE A 323 13.90 10.53 -14.27
CA PHE A 323 15.12 10.83 -15.01
C PHE A 323 15.66 9.61 -15.76
N ASP A 324 16.16 9.79 -16.98
CA ASP A 324 16.76 8.73 -17.80
C ASP A 324 17.97 8.06 -17.13
N SER A 325 18.65 8.78 -16.25
CA SER A 325 19.79 8.27 -15.49
C SER A 325 19.41 7.28 -14.37
N HIS A 326 18.14 7.20 -13.99
CA HIS A 326 17.71 6.28 -12.93
C HIS A 326 17.57 4.85 -13.48
N PRO A 327 18.13 3.83 -12.79
CA PRO A 327 18.09 2.43 -13.26
C PRO A 327 16.68 1.92 -13.54
N SER A 328 15.70 2.35 -12.77
CA SER A 328 14.29 1.93 -12.91
C SER A 328 13.45 2.85 -13.81
N CYS A 329 14.04 3.80 -14.53
CA CYS A 329 13.29 4.75 -15.38
C CYS A 329 12.40 4.04 -16.41
N ALA A 330 12.91 2.99 -17.05
CA ALA A 330 12.17 2.21 -18.04
C ALA A 330 10.92 1.55 -17.40
N ASN A 331 11.08 0.95 -16.22
CA ASN A 331 9.97 0.34 -15.47
C ASN A 331 8.97 1.41 -15.01
N ALA A 332 9.44 2.54 -14.50
CA ALA A 332 8.57 3.64 -14.10
C ALA A 332 7.73 4.16 -15.28
N ARG A 333 8.33 4.35 -16.45
CA ARG A 333 7.61 4.74 -17.68
C ARG A 333 6.59 3.70 -18.14
N LYS A 334 6.86 2.42 -17.89
CA LYS A 334 5.97 1.32 -18.27
C LYS A 334 4.79 1.19 -17.31
N TYR A 335 5.03 1.31 -16.01
CA TYR A 335 4.05 0.95 -15.00
C TYR A 335 3.31 2.14 -14.38
N TYR A 336 3.92 3.32 -14.37
CA TYR A 336 3.36 4.52 -13.76
C TYR A 336 2.77 5.46 -14.81
N ARG A 337 1.55 5.96 -14.56
CA ARG A 337 0.76 6.80 -15.49
C ARG A 337 1.53 8.01 -16.03
N PHE A 338 2.37 8.65 -15.20
CA PHE A 338 3.15 9.83 -15.60
C PHE A 338 4.65 9.52 -15.72
N GLY A 339 5.02 8.23 -15.75
CA GLY A 339 6.41 7.79 -15.78
C GLY A 339 7.17 8.05 -14.48
N SER A 340 6.48 8.43 -13.41
CA SER A 340 7.07 8.75 -12.12
C SER A 340 6.05 8.65 -11.00
N SER A 341 6.54 8.72 -9.75
CA SER A 341 5.77 8.90 -8.52
C SER A 341 5.95 10.35 -8.01
N ALA A 342 5.19 10.70 -6.98
CA ALA A 342 5.28 11.98 -6.26
C ALA A 342 6.32 11.95 -5.13
N VAL A 343 7.44 11.26 -5.32
CA VAL A 343 8.53 11.13 -4.35
C VAL A 343 9.86 11.04 -5.09
N PHE A 344 10.89 11.64 -4.53
CA PHE A 344 12.28 11.47 -4.97
C PHE A 344 13.22 11.51 -3.76
N ALA A 345 14.49 11.18 -3.98
CA ALA A 345 15.51 11.30 -2.96
C ALA A 345 16.71 12.10 -3.48
N ILE A 346 17.40 12.77 -2.55
CA ILE A 346 18.67 13.47 -2.84
C ILE A 346 19.74 13.00 -1.86
N GLU A 347 20.98 13.04 -2.30
CA GLU A 347 22.16 12.97 -1.44
C GLU A 347 22.85 14.33 -1.43
N LEU A 348 23.12 14.84 -0.23
CA LEU A 348 23.83 16.10 -0.08
C LEU A 348 25.34 15.89 -0.11
N LYS A 349 26.06 16.87 -0.68
CA LYS A 349 27.51 16.97 -0.51
C LYS A 349 27.79 17.45 0.90
N GLY A 350 28.57 16.67 1.66
CA GLY A 350 28.91 17.04 3.01
C GLY A 350 28.85 15.88 4.00
N THR A 351 28.49 16.19 5.23
CA THR A 351 28.47 15.24 6.35
C THR A 351 27.04 14.99 6.84
N LEU A 352 26.89 14.01 7.74
CA LEU A 352 25.65 13.80 8.48
C LEU A 352 25.20 15.08 9.19
N GLU A 353 26.15 15.80 9.86
CA GLU A 353 25.79 17.03 10.57
C GLU A 353 25.30 18.13 9.66
N SER A 354 25.90 18.29 8.46
CA SER A 354 25.42 19.29 7.50
C SER A 354 24.05 18.91 6.93
N THR A 355 23.77 17.60 6.75
CA THR A 355 22.45 17.10 6.33
C THR A 355 21.39 17.35 7.40
N VAL A 356 21.71 17.12 8.66
CA VAL A 356 20.81 17.43 9.79
C VAL A 356 20.51 18.93 9.83
N ARG A 357 21.55 19.80 9.72
CA ARG A 357 21.33 21.27 9.67
C ARG A 357 20.43 21.70 8.51
N PHE A 358 20.60 21.11 7.33
CA PHE A 358 19.71 21.37 6.20
C PHE A 358 18.25 21.07 6.56
N VAL A 359 17.98 19.87 7.06
CA VAL A 359 16.60 19.44 7.43
C VAL A 359 16.02 20.33 8.53
N GLU A 360 16.81 20.68 9.55
CA GLU A 360 16.35 21.53 10.66
C GLU A 360 16.20 23.01 10.29
N SER A 361 16.71 23.44 9.14
CA SER A 361 16.59 24.80 8.63
C SER A 361 15.42 24.99 7.67
N LEU A 362 14.71 23.95 7.29
CA LEU A 362 13.51 24.06 6.46
C LEU A 362 12.37 24.74 7.22
N HIS A 363 11.68 25.66 6.56
CA HIS A 363 10.57 26.42 7.13
C HIS A 363 9.20 25.91 6.70
N LEU A 364 9.07 25.45 5.45
CA LEU A 364 7.83 24.93 4.86
C LEU A 364 7.79 23.41 4.89
N ALA A 365 8.85 22.78 4.40
CA ALA A 365 8.91 21.31 4.35
C ALA A 365 9.08 20.72 5.75
N ALA A 366 8.19 19.80 6.12
CA ALA A 366 8.15 19.22 7.46
C ALA A 366 9.13 18.04 7.60
N ASN A 367 9.93 18.03 8.65
CA ASN A 367 10.75 16.87 9.03
C ASN A 367 9.90 15.81 9.72
N MET A 368 9.37 14.87 8.94
CA MET A 368 8.57 13.76 9.47
C MET A 368 8.61 12.52 8.56
N THR A 369 8.04 11.40 9.04
CA THR A 369 8.08 10.10 8.33
C THR A 369 6.80 9.85 7.52
N MET A 370 6.36 10.81 6.71
CA MET A 370 5.15 10.72 5.91
C MET A 370 5.48 10.77 4.41
N ILE A 371 4.53 10.42 3.55
CA ILE A 371 4.51 10.61 2.09
C ILE A 371 3.07 10.82 1.64
N GLY A 372 2.85 11.50 0.53
CA GLY A 372 1.53 11.72 -0.02
C GLY A 372 0.61 12.51 0.90
N ASP A 373 1.17 13.49 1.59
CA ASP A 373 0.45 14.44 2.45
C ASP A 373 0.22 15.76 1.69
N SER A 374 -0.72 16.56 2.17
CA SER A 374 -0.97 17.89 1.63
C SER A 374 0.18 18.87 1.88
N ILE A 375 1.05 18.61 2.85
CA ILE A 375 2.27 19.38 3.09
C ILE A 375 3.52 18.62 2.65
N THR A 376 4.53 19.33 2.19
CA THR A 376 5.81 18.73 1.79
C THR A 376 6.55 18.13 2.97
N VAL A 377 7.03 16.90 2.78
CA VAL A 377 7.74 16.14 3.80
C VAL A 377 9.16 15.84 3.34
N VAL A 378 10.11 16.11 4.23
CA VAL A 378 11.50 15.68 4.10
C VAL A 378 11.81 14.68 5.22
N THR A 379 12.31 13.51 4.85
CA THR A 379 12.69 12.45 5.79
C THR A 379 14.16 12.14 5.64
N HIS A 380 14.87 11.99 6.76
CA HIS A 380 16.24 11.48 6.79
C HIS A 380 16.22 9.98 7.17
N PRO A 381 16.26 9.03 6.21
CA PRO A 381 16.02 7.61 6.48
C PRO A 381 16.99 6.99 7.49
N ALA A 382 18.29 7.33 7.42
CA ALA A 382 19.31 6.77 8.29
C ALA A 382 19.09 7.06 9.78
N SER A 383 18.48 8.22 10.13
CA SER A 383 18.18 8.57 11.53
C SER A 383 16.77 8.24 11.98
N THR A 384 15.86 7.82 11.06
CA THR A 384 14.44 7.63 11.35
C THR A 384 13.94 6.25 10.90
N THR A 385 13.44 6.13 9.69
CA THR A 385 12.72 4.93 9.19
C THR A 385 13.57 3.66 9.11
N HIS A 386 14.89 3.80 9.04
CA HIS A 386 15.83 2.68 8.91
C HIS A 386 16.89 2.65 10.04
N LYS A 387 16.65 3.38 11.14
CA LYS A 387 17.57 3.45 12.27
C LYS A 387 17.87 2.11 12.93
N GLN A 388 16.97 1.14 12.81
CA GLN A 388 17.15 -0.22 13.35
C GLN A 388 18.07 -1.09 12.49
N LEU A 389 18.39 -0.67 11.25
CA LEU A 389 19.30 -1.41 10.38
C LEU A 389 20.76 -1.18 10.77
N GLY A 390 21.57 -2.23 10.68
CA GLY A 390 23.02 -2.11 10.78
C GLY A 390 23.63 -1.46 9.53
N GLU A 391 24.89 -1.03 9.62
CA GLU A 391 25.59 -0.35 8.51
C GLU A 391 25.58 -1.18 7.20
N ALA A 392 25.76 -2.50 7.31
CA ALA A 392 25.72 -3.39 6.15
C ALA A 392 24.33 -3.44 5.48
N ASP A 393 23.26 -3.46 6.29
CA ASP A 393 21.88 -3.48 5.78
C ASP A 393 21.49 -2.11 5.19
N LEU A 394 21.95 -1.00 5.79
CA LEU A 394 21.77 0.35 5.24
C LEU A 394 22.46 0.48 3.88
N ALA A 395 23.70 0.01 3.77
CA ALA A 395 24.45 0.02 2.51
C ALA A 395 23.75 -0.85 1.43
N ALA A 396 23.27 -2.03 1.81
CA ALA A 396 22.52 -2.92 0.91
C ALA A 396 21.20 -2.30 0.43
N ALA A 397 20.55 -1.49 1.28
CA ALA A 397 19.36 -0.72 0.93
C ALA A 397 19.66 0.59 0.17
N GLY A 398 20.95 0.91 -0.09
CA GLY A 398 21.35 2.15 -0.76
C GLY A 398 21.16 3.42 0.07
N ILE A 399 21.17 3.30 1.40
CA ILE A 399 20.93 4.41 2.32
C ILE A 399 22.26 4.95 2.85
N THR A 400 22.61 6.16 2.41
CA THR A 400 23.78 6.88 2.89
C THR A 400 23.44 7.81 4.06
N PRO A 401 24.45 8.27 4.86
CA PRO A 401 24.22 9.23 5.92
C PRO A 401 23.71 10.60 5.45
N THR A 402 23.81 10.91 4.17
CA THR A 402 23.40 12.18 3.57
C THR A 402 22.16 12.07 2.67
N LEU A 403 21.52 10.88 2.65
CA LEU A 403 20.30 10.65 1.87
C LEU A 403 19.10 11.30 2.55
N LEU A 404 18.34 12.07 1.78
CA LEU A 404 17.05 12.64 2.14
C LEU A 404 15.98 12.15 1.16
N ARG A 405 14.83 11.71 1.67
CA ARG A 405 13.66 11.42 0.86
C ARG A 405 12.68 12.59 0.95
N ILE A 406 12.18 13.03 -0.20
CA ILE A 406 11.30 14.20 -0.34
C ILE A 406 9.98 13.75 -0.97
N SER A 407 8.87 14.12 -0.35
CA SER A 407 7.52 13.92 -0.84
C SER A 407 6.85 15.29 -0.89
N PRO A 408 6.86 15.97 -2.06
CA PRO A 408 6.18 17.25 -2.23
C PRO A 408 4.69 17.15 -1.94
N GLY A 409 4.15 18.17 -1.29
CA GLY A 409 2.74 18.35 -1.02
C GLY A 409 2.05 19.23 -2.05
N LEU A 410 1.13 20.07 -1.58
CA LEU A 410 0.27 20.92 -2.41
C LEU A 410 0.71 22.39 -2.43
N GLU A 411 1.84 22.71 -1.80
CA GLU A 411 2.42 24.04 -1.79
C GLU A 411 2.84 24.44 -3.22
N ASP A 412 2.95 25.75 -3.46
CA ASP A 412 3.55 26.25 -4.69
C ASP A 412 5.01 25.76 -4.79
N PRO A 413 5.41 25.10 -5.86
CA PRO A 413 6.75 24.54 -5.98
C PRO A 413 7.87 25.60 -6.03
N ASP A 414 7.59 26.87 -6.34
CA ASP A 414 8.57 27.96 -6.28
C ASP A 414 8.85 28.34 -4.83
N ASP A 415 7.85 28.37 -3.96
CA ASP A 415 8.02 28.59 -2.52
C ASP A 415 8.86 27.46 -1.89
N LEU A 416 8.66 26.20 -2.34
CA LEU A 416 9.47 25.06 -1.90
C LEU A 416 10.93 25.18 -2.36
N ILE A 417 11.17 25.69 -3.57
CA ILE A 417 12.52 25.94 -4.06
C ILE A 417 13.21 27.03 -3.22
N GLU A 418 12.51 28.10 -2.89
CA GLU A 418 13.02 29.16 -2.02
C GLU A 418 13.35 28.64 -0.61
N ASP A 419 12.50 27.77 -0.05
CA ASP A 419 12.74 27.11 1.25
C ASP A 419 13.99 26.21 1.20
N PHE A 420 14.18 25.47 0.13
CA PHE A 420 15.36 24.61 -0.06
C PHE A 420 16.63 25.44 -0.28
N GLU A 421 16.55 26.53 -1.07
CA GLU A 421 17.69 27.42 -1.35
C GLU A 421 18.25 28.03 -0.05
N GLN A 422 17.37 28.56 0.82
CA GLN A 422 17.80 29.09 2.10
C GLN A 422 18.40 27.99 3.00
N ALA A 423 17.83 26.78 3.02
CA ALA A 423 18.35 25.65 3.81
C ALA A 423 19.70 25.14 3.29
N PHE A 424 19.96 25.17 1.98
CA PHE A 424 21.25 24.82 1.39
C PHE A 424 22.41 25.72 1.86
N THR A 425 22.15 26.93 2.35
CA THR A 425 23.18 27.80 2.93
C THR A 425 23.83 27.17 4.18
N HIS A 426 23.14 26.23 4.84
CA HIS A 426 23.62 25.52 6.03
C HIS A 426 24.38 24.20 5.68
N VAL A 427 24.46 23.83 4.42
CA VAL A 427 25.28 22.71 3.92
C VAL A 427 26.68 23.24 3.61
N GLY A 428 27.62 22.95 4.49
CA GLY A 428 29.00 23.40 4.42
C GLY A 428 29.95 22.32 3.94
#